data_a0f611c72f83da2afb9332989f8de8a5
#
_entry.id   a0f611c72f83da2afb9332989f8de8a5
#
_cell.length_a   1.000
_cell.length_b   1.000
_cell.length_c   1.000
_cell.angle_alpha   90.00
_cell.angle_beta   90.00
_cell.angle_gamma   90.00
#
_symmetry.space_group_name_H-M   'P 1'
#
loop_
_entity.id
_entity.type
_entity.pdbx_description
1 polymer ?
#
loop_
_entity_poly.entity_id
_entity_poly.type
_entity_poly.pdbx_seq_one_letter_code
_entity_poly.pdbx_strand_id
1 'polypeptide(L)'
;KLRVGVFFSGDELVQPGEPLHPGGIYNSNRFMVRSILQLLGCEVTDLGSVPDSLEATKRAFEHAAETSDVILTTGGMSVGEEDHIKPAVEALGRIDLWRVKLKPGKPLAFGEVKDVPFVGLPGNPVSGFVVLLMMARPFLLRRMGLKEVDLTPMKIRADFDWLKAGDREEFVRVRRNAEGGLDIYHTQNSQVLSSCAWADGLVDIPSGAVIHRGDVVHYYPFAQFFA
;
A
#
# COMPACT_ATOMS: atom_id res chain seq x y z
N LYS A 1 -12.97 -17.82 3.30
CA LYS A 1 -12.38 -16.55 2.81
C LYS A 1 -11.87 -15.78 4.02
N LEU A 2 -10.76 -15.07 3.87
CA LEU A 2 -10.23 -14.18 4.90
C LEU A 2 -11.09 -12.91 4.96
N ARG A 3 -11.64 -12.61 6.15
CA ARG A 3 -12.43 -11.39 6.37
C ARG A 3 -11.47 -10.23 6.72
N VAL A 4 -11.52 -9.15 5.94
CA VAL A 4 -10.66 -7.98 6.14
C VAL A 4 -11.53 -6.76 6.38
N GLY A 5 -11.41 -6.18 7.58
CA GLY A 5 -12.03 -4.90 7.93
C GLY A 5 -11.12 -3.76 7.47
N VAL A 6 -11.66 -2.80 6.73
CA VAL A 6 -10.90 -1.68 6.18
C VAL A 6 -11.52 -0.36 6.59
N PHE A 7 -10.71 0.58 7.09
CA PHE A 7 -11.12 1.97 7.29
C PHE A 7 -10.01 2.95 6.86
N PHE A 8 -10.38 4.20 6.68
CA PHE A 8 -9.54 5.25 6.09
C PHE A 8 -9.55 6.47 7.02
N SER A 9 -8.39 6.91 7.50
CA SER A 9 -8.25 8.06 8.39
C SER A 9 -7.76 9.28 7.62
N GLY A 10 -8.40 10.41 7.87
CA GLY A 10 -8.08 11.70 7.27
C GLY A 10 -9.32 12.58 7.11
N ASP A 11 -9.35 13.72 7.79
CA ASP A 11 -10.45 14.71 7.66
C ASP A 11 -10.47 15.37 6.28
N GLU A 12 -9.36 15.31 5.52
CA GLU A 12 -9.27 15.75 4.13
C GLU A 12 -9.98 14.82 3.15
N LEU A 13 -10.37 13.60 3.56
CA LEU A 13 -10.91 12.58 2.67
C LEU A 13 -12.39 12.79 2.33
N VAL A 14 -12.66 13.13 1.07
CA VAL A 14 -14.00 13.33 0.51
C VAL A 14 -14.38 12.14 -0.37
N GLN A 15 -15.65 11.72 -0.34
CA GLN A 15 -16.09 10.62 -1.22
C GLN A 15 -16.26 11.13 -2.66
N PRO A 16 -15.85 10.34 -3.68
CA PRO A 16 -16.15 10.67 -5.07
C PRO A 16 -17.64 10.90 -5.31
N GLY A 17 -17.94 12.03 -5.96
CA GLY A 17 -19.31 12.50 -6.20
C GLY A 17 -19.79 13.58 -5.22
N GLU A 18 -19.11 13.79 -4.11
CA GLU A 18 -19.37 14.89 -3.17
C GLU A 18 -18.51 16.12 -3.55
N PRO A 19 -18.99 17.35 -3.26
CA PRO A 19 -18.19 18.56 -3.49
C PRO A 19 -16.94 18.58 -2.61
N LEU A 20 -15.78 18.94 -3.21
CA LEU A 20 -14.56 19.14 -2.44
C LEU A 20 -14.65 20.44 -1.61
N HIS A 21 -14.33 20.33 -0.31
CA HIS A 21 -14.07 21.50 0.53
C HIS A 21 -12.59 21.95 0.37
N PRO A 22 -12.23 23.18 0.80
CA PRO A 22 -10.84 23.61 0.80
C PRO A 22 -9.93 22.64 1.56
N GLY A 23 -8.86 22.14 0.92
CA GLY A 23 -7.97 21.14 1.48
C GLY A 23 -8.45 19.69 1.31
N GLY A 24 -9.69 19.47 0.87
CA GLY A 24 -10.22 18.12 0.64
C GLY A 24 -9.64 17.44 -0.60
N ILE A 25 -9.49 16.14 -0.51
CA ILE A 25 -9.07 15.26 -1.62
C ILE A 25 -10.00 14.06 -1.72
N TYR A 26 -10.22 13.55 -2.92
CA TYR A 26 -11.02 12.34 -3.07
C TYR A 26 -10.31 11.11 -2.51
N ASN A 27 -11.04 10.31 -1.71
CA ASN A 27 -10.55 9.07 -1.13
C ASN A 27 -10.37 7.97 -2.20
N SER A 28 -9.33 8.07 -3.01
CA SER A 28 -8.99 7.07 -4.03
C SER A 28 -8.50 5.75 -3.41
N ASN A 29 -7.88 5.81 -2.22
CA ASN A 29 -7.39 4.62 -1.52
C ASN A 29 -8.51 3.65 -1.20
N ARG A 30 -9.71 4.13 -0.85
CA ARG A 30 -10.87 3.29 -0.54
C ARG A 30 -11.21 2.34 -1.69
N PHE A 31 -11.23 2.83 -2.90
CA PHE A 31 -11.54 2.02 -4.09
C PHE A 31 -10.39 1.11 -4.47
N MET A 32 -9.16 1.62 -4.46
CA MET A 32 -7.95 0.87 -4.78
C MET A 32 -7.76 -0.32 -3.82
N VAL A 33 -7.77 -0.07 -2.51
CA VAL A 33 -7.53 -1.11 -1.49
C VAL A 33 -8.62 -2.18 -1.55
N ARG A 34 -9.90 -1.78 -1.60
CA ARG A 34 -11.01 -2.74 -1.71
C ARG A 34 -10.91 -3.60 -2.95
N SER A 35 -10.62 -3.01 -4.10
CA SER A 35 -10.49 -3.77 -5.36
C SER A 35 -9.35 -4.77 -5.30
N ILE A 36 -8.19 -4.39 -4.77
CA ILE A 36 -7.04 -5.30 -4.61
C ILE A 36 -7.39 -6.45 -3.66
N LEU A 37 -7.97 -6.18 -2.50
CA LEU A 37 -8.35 -7.20 -1.53
C LEU A 37 -9.38 -8.19 -2.11
N GLN A 38 -10.36 -7.69 -2.88
CA GLN A 38 -11.34 -8.52 -3.58
C GLN A 38 -10.69 -9.39 -4.66
N LEU A 39 -9.75 -8.86 -5.44
CA LEU A 39 -8.97 -9.62 -6.42
C LEU A 39 -8.12 -10.72 -5.75
N LEU A 40 -7.60 -10.47 -4.55
CA LEU A 40 -6.91 -11.48 -3.74
C LEU A 40 -7.86 -12.53 -3.12
N GLY A 41 -9.18 -12.40 -3.29
CA GLY A 41 -10.17 -13.35 -2.77
C GLY A 41 -10.62 -13.10 -1.33
N CYS A 42 -10.29 -11.94 -0.73
CA CYS A 42 -10.75 -11.55 0.59
C CYS A 42 -12.26 -11.22 0.60
N GLU A 43 -12.87 -11.37 1.74
CA GLU A 43 -14.17 -10.78 2.06
C GLU A 43 -13.93 -9.45 2.77
N VAL A 44 -14.34 -8.32 2.16
CA VAL A 44 -14.00 -6.99 2.61
C VAL A 44 -15.16 -6.31 3.29
N THR A 45 -15.00 -5.96 4.56
CA THR A 45 -15.92 -5.08 5.31
C THR A 45 -15.37 -3.65 5.29
N ASP A 46 -16.04 -2.77 4.55
CA ASP A 46 -15.66 -1.36 4.40
C ASP A 46 -16.32 -0.52 5.51
N LEU A 47 -15.54 -0.10 6.47
CA LEU A 47 -15.98 0.72 7.62
C LEU A 47 -15.98 2.23 7.32
N GLY A 48 -15.59 2.63 6.10
CA GLY A 48 -15.62 4.01 5.64
C GLY A 48 -14.46 4.88 6.11
N SER A 49 -14.66 6.20 6.05
CA SER A 49 -13.71 7.19 6.56
C SER A 49 -13.97 7.44 8.04
N VAL A 50 -12.88 7.51 8.81
CA VAL A 50 -12.89 7.75 10.26
C VAL A 50 -12.31 9.14 10.51
N PRO A 51 -13.00 9.99 11.29
CA PRO A 51 -12.48 11.31 11.66
C PRO A 51 -11.14 11.25 12.39
N ASP A 52 -10.32 12.28 12.23
CA ASP A 52 -9.01 12.38 12.89
C ASP A 52 -9.16 12.67 14.40
N SER A 53 -9.62 11.66 15.13
CA SER A 53 -9.68 11.68 16.58
C SER A 53 -9.35 10.31 17.16
N LEU A 54 -8.67 10.30 18.31
CA LEU A 54 -8.25 9.08 19.00
C LEU A 54 -9.44 8.17 19.32
N GLU A 55 -10.53 8.74 19.81
CA GLU A 55 -11.73 7.98 20.22
C GLU A 55 -12.49 7.38 19.02
N ALA A 56 -12.56 8.12 17.89
CA ALA A 56 -13.15 7.58 16.67
C ALA A 56 -12.29 6.44 16.10
N THR A 57 -10.97 6.61 16.08
CA THR A 57 -10.01 5.60 15.65
C THR A 57 -10.06 4.34 16.52
N LYS A 58 -10.14 4.47 17.83
CA LYS A 58 -10.31 3.33 18.74
C LYS A 58 -11.59 2.56 18.46
N ARG A 59 -12.73 3.27 18.34
CA ARG A 59 -14.02 2.61 18.00
C ARG A 59 -13.97 1.88 16.67
N ALA A 60 -13.33 2.46 15.66
CA ALA A 60 -13.16 1.81 14.36
C ALA A 60 -12.34 0.51 14.48
N PHE A 61 -11.23 0.55 15.23
CA PHE A 61 -10.43 -0.63 15.52
C PHE A 61 -11.21 -1.70 16.29
N GLU A 62 -11.95 -1.33 17.33
CA GLU A 62 -12.74 -2.25 18.12
C GLU A 62 -13.80 -2.94 17.26
N HIS A 63 -14.54 -2.17 16.47
CA HIS A 63 -15.55 -2.73 15.56
C HIS A 63 -14.92 -3.63 14.48
N ALA A 64 -13.79 -3.24 13.91
CA ALA A 64 -13.05 -4.06 12.94
C ALA A 64 -12.57 -5.39 13.58
N ALA A 65 -12.08 -5.35 14.83
CA ALA A 65 -11.60 -6.54 15.53
C ALA A 65 -12.73 -7.55 15.83
N GLU A 66 -13.95 -7.08 16.08
CA GLU A 66 -15.10 -7.93 16.32
C GLU A 66 -15.60 -8.67 15.06
N THR A 67 -15.38 -8.08 13.88
CA THR A 67 -15.99 -8.54 12.64
C THR A 67 -15.04 -9.13 11.61
N SER A 68 -13.72 -9.03 11.83
CA SER A 68 -12.72 -9.35 10.83
C SER A 68 -11.60 -10.25 11.36
N ASP A 69 -10.92 -10.94 10.46
CA ASP A 69 -9.74 -11.79 10.75
C ASP A 69 -8.42 -11.00 10.62
N VAL A 70 -8.47 -9.86 9.91
CA VAL A 70 -7.37 -8.90 9.72
C VAL A 70 -7.96 -7.50 9.62
N ILE A 71 -7.30 -6.51 10.22
CA ILE A 71 -7.65 -5.09 10.10
C ILE A 71 -6.64 -4.42 9.19
N LEU A 72 -7.12 -3.59 8.26
CA LEU A 72 -6.28 -2.80 7.37
C LEU A 72 -6.76 -1.36 7.37
N THR A 73 -5.82 -0.40 7.47
CA THR A 73 -6.14 1.03 7.38
C THR A 73 -5.16 1.76 6.47
N THR A 74 -5.57 2.91 5.95
CA THR A 74 -4.69 3.85 5.26
C THR A 74 -4.83 5.24 5.86
N GLY A 75 -3.74 6.01 5.88
CA GLY A 75 -3.69 7.32 6.53
C GLY A 75 -3.32 7.20 8.01
N GLY A 76 -3.20 8.35 8.69
CA GLY A 76 -2.87 8.43 10.11
C GLY A 76 -1.54 7.79 10.53
N MET A 77 -0.58 7.64 9.61
CA MET A 77 0.68 6.91 9.80
C MET A 77 1.90 7.84 9.71
N SER A 78 1.68 9.15 9.76
CA SER A 78 2.73 10.16 9.73
C SER A 78 3.31 10.40 11.13
N VAL A 79 4.09 11.44 11.30
CA VAL A 79 4.65 11.90 12.60
C VAL A 79 3.95 13.17 13.11
N GLY A 80 2.79 13.52 12.53
CA GLY A 80 2.01 14.70 12.91
C GLY A 80 1.19 14.50 14.16
N GLU A 81 0.73 15.61 14.75
CA GLU A 81 -0.12 15.61 15.94
C GLU A 81 -1.51 14.99 15.69
N GLU A 82 -1.92 14.91 14.43
CA GLU A 82 -3.20 14.32 13.98
C GLU A 82 -3.09 12.80 13.66
N ASP A 83 -1.97 12.16 14.05
CA ASP A 83 -1.77 10.72 13.84
C ASP A 83 -2.30 9.92 15.03
N HIS A 84 -3.54 9.46 14.92
CA HIS A 84 -4.22 8.72 15.98
C HIS A 84 -4.13 7.20 15.84
N ILE A 85 -3.57 6.67 14.74
CA ILE A 85 -3.46 5.22 14.53
C ILE A 85 -2.53 4.60 15.56
N LYS A 86 -1.32 5.15 15.74
CA LYS A 86 -0.34 4.61 16.67
C LYS A 86 -0.86 4.59 18.11
N PRO A 87 -1.32 5.71 18.70
CA PRO A 87 -1.82 5.69 20.08
C PRO A 87 -3.08 4.84 20.25
N ALA A 88 -3.94 4.70 19.22
CA ALA A 88 -5.09 3.81 19.30
C ALA A 88 -4.69 2.34 19.35
N VAL A 89 -3.74 1.92 18.50
CA VAL A 89 -3.23 0.54 18.51
C VAL A 89 -2.50 0.23 19.81
N GLU A 90 -1.66 1.14 20.33
CA GLU A 90 -0.95 0.97 21.62
C GLU A 90 -1.92 0.85 22.81
N ALA A 91 -3.09 1.49 22.72
CA ALA A 91 -4.13 1.39 23.76
C ALA A 91 -4.95 0.09 23.69
N LEU A 92 -5.09 -0.53 22.52
CA LEU A 92 -5.96 -1.69 22.28
C LEU A 92 -5.20 -2.99 22.00
N GLY A 93 -3.88 -2.92 21.85
CA GLY A 93 -3.04 -4.05 21.48
C GLY A 93 -1.57 -3.69 21.46
N ARG A 94 -0.84 -4.06 20.39
CA ARG A 94 0.59 -3.79 20.25
C ARG A 94 0.99 -3.46 18.82
N ILE A 95 2.11 -2.77 18.68
CA ILE A 95 2.79 -2.51 17.39
C ILE A 95 4.10 -3.31 17.37
N ASP A 96 4.26 -4.16 16.37
CA ASP A 96 5.47 -4.97 16.17
C ASP A 96 6.44 -4.29 15.18
N LEU A 97 5.89 -3.55 14.20
CA LEU A 97 6.66 -2.81 13.20
C LEU A 97 5.98 -1.47 12.89
N TRP A 98 6.75 -0.37 12.77
CA TRP A 98 6.21 0.96 12.44
C TRP A 98 6.75 1.59 11.15
N ARG A 99 7.90 1.15 10.64
CA ARG A 99 8.51 1.72 9.42
C ARG A 99 9.37 0.70 8.69
N VAL A 100 9.43 0.85 7.37
CA VAL A 100 10.30 0.06 6.49
C VAL A 100 11.19 0.95 5.64
N LYS A 101 12.32 0.43 5.17
CA LYS A 101 13.22 1.13 4.24
C LYS A 101 12.78 0.90 2.78
N LEU A 102 11.56 1.30 2.47
CA LEU A 102 10.93 1.16 1.15
C LEU A 102 10.58 2.52 0.57
N LYS A 103 10.59 2.64 -0.76
CA LYS A 103 10.14 3.81 -1.51
C LYS A 103 9.40 3.39 -2.79
N PRO A 104 8.18 3.93 -3.04
CA PRO A 104 7.38 4.71 -2.10
C PRO A 104 6.84 3.82 -0.99
N GLY A 105 6.67 4.36 0.24
CA GLY A 105 6.00 3.61 1.30
C GLY A 105 6.77 3.42 2.60
N LYS A 106 7.54 4.43 3.04
CA LYS A 106 8.25 4.40 4.32
C LYS A 106 7.36 4.08 5.54
N PRO A 107 6.14 4.68 5.69
CA PRO A 107 5.22 4.27 6.74
C PRO A 107 4.60 2.90 6.39
N LEU A 108 4.77 1.95 7.27
CA LEU A 108 4.05 0.67 7.32
C LEU A 108 3.96 0.28 8.78
N ALA A 109 2.75 0.10 9.30
CA ALA A 109 2.57 -0.48 10.61
C ALA A 109 2.14 -1.93 10.50
N PHE A 110 2.63 -2.74 11.41
CA PHE A 110 2.19 -4.10 11.63
C PHE A 110 2.06 -4.34 13.13
N GLY A 111 1.00 -5.01 13.55
CA GLY A 111 0.73 -5.28 14.96
C GLY A 111 -0.57 -6.04 15.17
N GLU A 112 -1.14 -5.88 16.36
CA GLU A 112 -2.42 -6.51 16.73
C GLU A 112 -3.29 -5.53 17.51
N VAL A 113 -4.60 -5.67 17.31
CA VAL A 113 -5.64 -4.99 18.08
C VAL A 113 -6.62 -6.04 18.58
N LYS A 114 -6.76 -6.20 19.90
CA LYS A 114 -7.60 -7.25 20.51
C LYS A 114 -7.35 -8.64 19.89
N ASP A 115 -6.08 -9.02 19.76
CA ASP A 115 -5.61 -10.29 19.17
C ASP A 115 -5.91 -10.46 17.66
N VAL A 116 -6.43 -9.44 16.98
CA VAL A 116 -6.63 -9.42 15.53
C VAL A 116 -5.46 -8.69 14.87
N PRO A 117 -4.75 -9.33 13.91
CA PRO A 117 -3.66 -8.69 13.19
C PRO A 117 -4.09 -7.40 12.50
N PHE A 118 -3.22 -6.40 12.59
CA PHE A 118 -3.41 -5.07 12.02
C PHE A 118 -2.29 -4.73 11.04
N VAL A 119 -2.66 -4.15 9.90
CA VAL A 119 -1.74 -3.60 8.88
C VAL A 119 -2.13 -2.17 8.58
N GLY A 120 -1.25 -1.22 8.88
CA GLY A 120 -1.40 0.18 8.52
C GLY A 120 -0.64 0.51 7.25
N LEU A 121 -1.32 1.03 6.23
CA LEU A 121 -0.76 1.43 4.95
C LEU A 121 -0.55 2.95 4.88
N PRO A 122 0.43 3.42 4.10
CA PRO A 122 0.61 4.85 3.84
C PRO A 122 -0.64 5.52 3.27
N GLY A 123 -0.86 6.80 3.63
CA GLY A 123 -1.95 7.62 3.07
C GLY A 123 -1.73 7.99 1.60
N ASN A 124 -0.48 8.24 1.16
CA ASN A 124 -0.20 8.50 -0.25
C ASN A 124 -0.58 7.30 -1.13
N PRO A 125 -1.40 7.48 -2.19
CA PRO A 125 -2.04 6.37 -2.89
C PRO A 125 -1.07 5.39 -3.56
N VAL A 126 -0.01 5.87 -4.20
CA VAL A 126 1.00 4.96 -4.80
C VAL A 126 1.80 4.24 -3.72
N SER A 127 2.08 4.90 -2.58
CA SER A 127 2.73 4.23 -1.44
C SER A 127 1.85 3.12 -0.88
N GLY A 128 0.55 3.39 -0.69
CA GLY A 128 -0.42 2.40 -0.26
C GLY A 128 -0.52 1.22 -1.23
N PHE A 129 -0.55 1.50 -2.53
CA PHE A 129 -0.57 0.49 -3.59
C PHE A 129 0.65 -0.44 -3.52
N VAL A 130 1.86 0.14 -3.52
CA VAL A 130 3.12 -0.64 -3.51
C VAL A 130 3.25 -1.44 -2.21
N VAL A 131 2.99 -0.82 -1.05
CA VAL A 131 3.09 -1.49 0.25
C VAL A 131 2.05 -2.61 0.38
N LEU A 132 0.82 -2.40 -0.12
CA LEU A 132 -0.21 -3.43 -0.12
C LEU A 132 0.22 -4.65 -0.96
N LEU A 133 0.76 -4.43 -2.16
CA LEU A 133 1.18 -5.51 -3.06
C LEU A 133 2.45 -6.22 -2.58
N MET A 134 3.47 -5.47 -2.17
CA MET A 134 4.78 -6.04 -1.85
C MET A 134 4.88 -6.58 -0.42
N MET A 135 4.19 -5.94 0.55
CA MET A 135 4.35 -6.24 1.97
C MET A 135 3.11 -6.89 2.60
N ALA A 136 1.91 -6.34 2.36
CA ALA A 136 0.70 -6.86 2.98
C ALA A 136 0.16 -8.11 2.26
N ARG A 137 0.23 -8.18 0.93
CA ARG A 137 -0.23 -9.33 0.14
C ARG A 137 0.34 -10.67 0.61
N PRO A 138 1.65 -10.87 0.75
CA PRO A 138 2.19 -12.16 1.17
C PRO A 138 1.67 -12.56 2.56
N PHE A 139 1.51 -11.62 3.48
CA PHE A 139 0.89 -11.87 4.78
C PHE A 139 -0.57 -12.33 4.65
N LEU A 140 -1.38 -11.63 3.85
CA LEU A 140 -2.79 -11.98 3.62
C LEU A 140 -2.93 -13.38 3.01
N LEU A 141 -2.13 -13.70 1.99
CA LEU A 141 -2.14 -15.01 1.35
C LEU A 141 -1.71 -16.14 2.31
N ARG A 142 -0.71 -15.90 3.16
CA ARG A 142 -0.34 -16.85 4.24
C ARG A 142 -1.49 -17.08 5.21
N ARG A 143 -2.21 -16.03 5.59
CA ARG A 143 -3.40 -16.13 6.44
C ARG A 143 -4.55 -16.91 5.77
N MET A 144 -4.62 -16.90 4.45
CA MET A 144 -5.55 -17.74 3.68
C MET A 144 -5.10 -19.21 3.54
N GLY A 145 -3.89 -19.54 3.99
CA GLY A 145 -3.34 -20.89 3.96
C GLY A 145 -2.46 -21.20 2.74
N LEU A 146 -2.11 -20.23 1.90
CA LEU A 146 -1.19 -20.44 0.79
C LEU A 146 0.24 -20.65 1.33
N LYS A 147 0.92 -21.67 0.81
CA LYS A 147 2.30 -22.00 1.22
C LYS A 147 3.35 -21.21 0.43
N GLU A 148 3.06 -20.90 -0.82
CA GLU A 148 3.96 -20.15 -1.70
C GLU A 148 3.28 -18.81 -2.03
N VAL A 149 3.88 -17.73 -1.56
CA VAL A 149 3.35 -16.37 -1.69
C VAL A 149 4.34 -15.41 -2.33
N ASP A 150 5.60 -15.85 -2.47
CA ASP A 150 6.67 -15.04 -3.03
C ASP A 150 6.52 -14.91 -4.54
N LEU A 151 6.84 -13.74 -5.06
CA LEU A 151 6.83 -13.47 -6.49
C LEU A 151 8.20 -13.76 -7.09
N THR A 152 8.22 -14.32 -8.28
CA THR A 152 9.46 -14.49 -9.05
C THR A 152 9.58 -13.38 -10.07
N PRO A 153 10.54 -12.45 -9.93
CA PRO A 153 10.70 -11.36 -10.89
C PRO A 153 11.18 -11.88 -12.25
N MET A 154 10.73 -11.22 -13.30
CA MET A 154 11.27 -11.41 -14.64
C MET A 154 12.49 -10.54 -14.84
N LYS A 155 13.50 -11.03 -15.56
CA LYS A 155 14.66 -10.24 -15.97
C LYS A 155 14.37 -9.58 -17.32
N ILE A 156 14.27 -8.26 -17.35
CA ILE A 156 13.93 -7.49 -18.55
C ILE A 156 14.89 -6.29 -18.66
N ARG A 157 15.16 -5.85 -19.89
CA ARG A 157 16.01 -4.69 -20.19
C ARG A 157 15.29 -3.39 -19.81
N ALA A 158 15.97 -2.50 -19.09
CA ALA A 158 15.53 -1.15 -18.83
C ALA A 158 15.82 -0.25 -20.07
N ASP A 159 14.78 0.38 -20.60
CA ASP A 159 14.93 1.40 -21.65
C ASP A 159 14.84 2.82 -21.07
N PHE A 160 15.29 2.96 -19.83
CA PHE A 160 15.37 4.20 -19.06
C PHE A 160 16.66 4.26 -18.23
N ASP A 161 16.97 5.47 -17.76
CA ASP A 161 18.04 5.70 -16.79
C ASP A 161 17.47 6.01 -15.41
N TRP A 162 18.11 5.49 -14.34
CA TRP A 162 17.88 5.82 -12.94
C TRP A 162 19.22 6.11 -12.28
N LEU A 163 19.70 7.37 -12.41
CA LEU A 163 21.08 7.74 -12.10
C LEU A 163 21.28 8.23 -10.67
N LYS A 164 20.20 8.41 -9.90
CA LYS A 164 20.26 8.87 -8.52
C LYS A 164 20.07 7.70 -7.58
N ALA A 165 21.16 7.19 -7.03
CA ALA A 165 21.15 6.19 -5.98
C ALA A 165 20.38 6.70 -4.74
N GLY A 166 19.44 5.90 -4.25
CA GLY A 166 18.67 6.15 -3.01
C GLY A 166 19.21 5.33 -1.84
N ASP A 167 18.83 5.71 -0.63
CA ASP A 167 19.16 5.00 0.62
C ASP A 167 18.13 3.90 1.01
N ARG A 168 17.15 3.68 0.14
CA ARG A 168 16.05 2.72 0.32
C ARG A 168 15.87 1.88 -0.92
N GLU A 169 15.30 0.70 -0.76
CA GLU A 169 14.78 -0.09 -1.87
C GLU A 169 13.62 0.64 -2.54
N GLU A 170 13.68 0.82 -3.86
CA GLU A 170 12.69 1.61 -4.61
C GLU A 170 11.92 0.74 -5.59
N PHE A 171 10.58 0.82 -5.56
CA PHE A 171 9.70 0.20 -6.55
C PHE A 171 9.16 1.27 -7.50
N VAL A 172 9.65 1.25 -8.74
CA VAL A 172 9.26 2.22 -9.78
C VAL A 172 8.22 1.63 -10.73
N ARG A 173 7.29 2.49 -11.17
CA ARG A 173 6.21 2.11 -12.11
C ARG A 173 6.75 2.10 -13.51
N VAL A 174 6.62 0.97 -14.16
CA VAL A 174 7.11 0.73 -15.52
C VAL A 174 6.05 0.04 -16.37
N ARG A 175 6.25 0.08 -17.67
CA ARG A 175 5.44 -0.64 -18.65
C ARG A 175 6.34 -1.26 -19.73
N ARG A 176 5.98 -2.47 -20.18
CA ARG A 176 6.66 -3.09 -21.32
C ARG A 176 6.38 -2.29 -22.59
N ASN A 177 7.42 -2.08 -23.37
CA ASN A 177 7.33 -1.45 -24.69
C ASN A 177 7.33 -2.48 -25.82
N ALA A 178 7.13 -2.00 -27.05
CA ALA A 178 7.07 -2.84 -28.25
C ALA A 178 8.41 -3.52 -28.60
N GLU A 179 9.52 -2.96 -28.12
CA GLU A 179 10.88 -3.46 -28.34
C GLU A 179 11.29 -4.53 -27.30
N GLY A 180 10.37 -4.92 -26.41
CA GLY A 180 10.58 -5.93 -25.39
C GLY A 180 11.39 -5.45 -24.18
N GLY A 181 11.59 -4.13 -24.03
CA GLY A 181 12.15 -3.48 -22.86
C GLY A 181 11.09 -2.86 -21.96
N LEU A 182 11.54 -2.05 -21.00
CA LEU A 182 10.69 -1.36 -20.03
C LEU A 182 10.83 0.15 -20.15
N ASP A 183 9.71 0.85 -20.31
CA ASP A 183 9.61 2.29 -20.16
C ASP A 183 9.25 2.64 -18.73
N ILE A 184 9.81 3.73 -18.20
CA ILE A 184 9.47 4.26 -16.88
C ILE A 184 8.43 5.37 -17.00
N TYR A 185 7.47 5.43 -16.07
CA TYR A 185 6.53 6.56 -16.02
C TYR A 185 7.28 7.86 -15.72
N HIS A 186 6.91 8.95 -16.39
CA HIS A 186 7.62 10.23 -16.37
C HIS A 186 7.79 10.85 -14.97
N THR A 187 6.97 10.44 -13.99
CA THR A 187 7.12 10.83 -12.58
C THR A 187 6.92 9.65 -11.65
N GLN A 188 7.77 9.53 -10.65
CA GLN A 188 7.66 8.49 -9.62
C GLN A 188 7.10 9.07 -8.30
N ASN A 189 6.34 10.19 -8.37
CA ASN A 189 5.68 10.80 -7.23
C ASN A 189 4.62 9.84 -6.64
N SER A 190 4.60 9.72 -5.31
CA SER A 190 3.72 8.81 -4.58
C SER A 190 2.24 9.26 -4.52
N GLN A 191 1.93 10.48 -4.94
CA GLN A 191 0.57 11.01 -5.01
C GLN A 191 -0.10 10.77 -6.37
N VAL A 192 0.66 10.42 -7.41
CA VAL A 192 0.17 10.29 -8.79
C VAL A 192 -0.30 8.87 -9.06
N LEU A 193 -1.52 8.54 -8.60
CA LEU A 193 -2.09 7.18 -8.75
C LEU A 193 -2.28 6.76 -10.21
N SER A 194 -2.47 7.71 -11.14
CA SER A 194 -2.53 7.43 -12.58
C SER A 194 -1.27 6.73 -13.11
N SER A 195 -0.12 6.87 -12.43
CA SER A 195 1.09 6.12 -12.77
C SER A 195 0.91 4.60 -12.60
N CYS A 196 0.11 4.17 -11.63
CA CYS A 196 -0.21 2.74 -11.43
C CYS A 196 -1.19 2.23 -12.49
N ALA A 197 -2.11 3.08 -12.96
CA ALA A 197 -3.03 2.72 -14.05
C ALA A 197 -2.32 2.64 -15.41
N TRP A 198 -1.28 3.44 -15.62
CA TRP A 198 -0.46 3.41 -16.83
C TRP A 198 0.49 2.20 -16.84
N ALA A 199 1.07 1.86 -15.69
CA ALA A 199 2.04 0.78 -15.56
C ALA A 199 1.40 -0.60 -15.75
N ASP A 200 2.21 -1.58 -16.15
CA ASP A 200 1.86 -2.99 -16.13
C ASP A 200 2.69 -3.79 -15.11
N GLY A 201 3.57 -3.11 -14.36
CA GLY A 201 4.35 -3.71 -13.29
C GLY A 201 5.28 -2.73 -12.57
N LEU A 202 6.09 -3.31 -11.70
CA LEU A 202 7.09 -2.61 -10.90
C LEU A 202 8.48 -3.12 -11.22
N VAL A 203 9.47 -2.24 -11.18
CA VAL A 203 10.89 -2.61 -11.14
C VAL A 203 11.42 -2.34 -9.73
N ASP A 204 12.11 -3.32 -9.19
CA ASP A 204 12.86 -3.25 -7.95
C ASP A 204 14.24 -2.64 -8.21
N ILE A 205 14.54 -1.54 -7.53
CA ILE A 205 15.83 -0.87 -7.53
C ILE A 205 16.43 -0.96 -6.13
N PRO A 206 17.43 -1.82 -5.92
CA PRO A 206 18.07 -1.98 -4.61
C PRO A 206 18.65 -0.66 -4.07
N SER A 207 18.70 -0.53 -2.76
CA SER A 207 19.35 0.62 -2.10
C SER A 207 20.78 0.81 -2.61
N GLY A 208 21.13 2.04 -2.97
CA GLY A 208 22.45 2.40 -3.51
C GLY A 208 22.64 2.07 -4.98
N ALA A 209 21.71 1.41 -5.66
CA ALA A 209 21.84 1.06 -7.07
C ALA A 209 21.52 2.24 -7.99
N VAL A 210 22.18 2.24 -9.15
CA VAL A 210 21.87 3.05 -10.33
C VAL A 210 21.52 2.10 -11.48
N ILE A 211 20.71 2.55 -12.43
CA ILE A 211 20.35 1.80 -13.62
C ILE A 211 20.67 2.67 -14.83
N HIS A 212 21.39 2.10 -15.78
CA HIS A 212 21.60 2.69 -17.10
C HIS A 212 20.70 2.03 -18.13
N ARG A 213 20.26 2.78 -19.11
CA ARG A 213 19.55 2.24 -20.28
C ARG A 213 20.34 1.06 -20.86
N GLY A 214 19.65 -0.08 -21.00
CA GLY A 214 20.25 -1.33 -21.48
C GLY A 214 20.54 -2.33 -20.35
N ASP A 215 20.56 -1.91 -19.10
CA ASP A 215 20.75 -2.81 -17.95
C ASP A 215 19.57 -3.79 -17.81
N VAL A 216 19.85 -4.97 -17.28
CA VAL A 216 18.82 -5.97 -16.96
C VAL A 216 18.33 -5.75 -15.53
N VAL A 217 17.03 -5.56 -15.36
CA VAL A 217 16.39 -5.27 -14.07
C VAL A 217 15.38 -6.34 -13.67
N HIS A 218 15.02 -6.38 -12.40
CA HIS A 218 13.99 -7.25 -11.85
C HIS A 218 12.61 -6.58 -11.99
N TYR A 219 11.77 -7.16 -12.83
CA TYR A 219 10.44 -6.68 -13.13
C TYR A 219 9.37 -7.60 -12.56
N TYR A 220 8.41 -7.05 -11.84
CA TYR A 220 7.26 -7.72 -11.26
C TYR A 220 6.00 -7.29 -12.02
N PRO A 221 5.49 -8.08 -12.99
CA PRO A 221 4.26 -7.75 -13.69
C PRO A 221 3.05 -7.81 -12.76
N PHE A 222 2.12 -6.86 -12.89
CA PHE A 222 0.94 -6.80 -12.01
C PHE A 222 0.09 -8.07 -12.08
N ALA A 223 0.05 -8.75 -13.22
CA ALA A 223 -0.68 -10.01 -13.35
C ALA A 223 -0.24 -11.09 -12.34
N GLN A 224 1.04 -11.12 -11.94
CA GLN A 224 1.54 -12.11 -10.98
C GLN A 224 1.02 -11.89 -9.56
N PHE A 225 0.61 -10.68 -9.20
CA PHE A 225 0.13 -10.39 -7.85
C PHE A 225 -1.24 -11.00 -7.57
N PHE A 226 -1.99 -11.34 -8.63
CA PHE A 226 -3.37 -11.82 -8.55
C PHE A 226 -3.56 -13.23 -9.17
N ALA A 227 -2.45 -13.90 -9.54
CA ALA A 227 -2.45 -15.25 -10.08
C ALA A 227 -2.57 -16.33 -8.99
#